data_c91882585f40608b9280f44c8907a890
#
_entry.id   c91882585f40608b9280f44c8907a890
#
_cell.length_a   1.000
_cell.length_b   1.000
_cell.length_c   1.000
_cell.angle_alpha   90.00
_cell.angle_beta   90.00
_cell.angle_gamma   90.00
#
_symmetry.space_group_name_H-M   'P 1'
#
loop_
_entity.id
_entity.type
_entity.pdbx_description
1 polymer ?
#
loop_
_entity_poly.entity_id
_entity_poly.type
_entity_poly.pdbx_seq_one_letter_code
_entity_poly.pdbx_strand_id
1 'polypeptide(L)'
;MVKSLSALGLMAANGANPELSGIAVDSREVRKGFLFAAMPGVKVHGASFVKTALELGAVAILTDAEGAALASEEISGFGAAVVISDKPREALSRTAALWFGAQPRVMTAVTGTNGKTSVSTFVRQIWAELELAAVN
;
A
#
# COMPACT_ATOMS: atom_id res chain seq x y z
N MET A 1 -7.41 10.32 -10.07
CA MET A 1 -8.01 10.41 -8.72
C MET A 1 -6.93 10.90 -7.77
N VAL A 2 -7.23 11.87 -6.94
CA VAL A 2 -6.31 12.43 -5.95
C VAL A 2 -7.02 12.46 -4.60
N LYS A 3 -6.34 12.06 -3.51
CA LYS A 3 -6.87 12.09 -2.15
C LYS A 3 -5.78 12.57 -1.19
N SER A 4 -6.14 13.38 -0.20
CA SER A 4 -5.19 13.77 0.84
C SER A 4 -4.81 12.57 1.72
N LEU A 5 -3.64 12.63 2.35
CA LEU A 5 -3.17 11.61 3.27
C LEU A 5 -4.19 11.36 4.40
N SER A 6 -4.76 12.42 4.96
CA SER A 6 -5.79 12.34 6.01
C SER A 6 -7.10 11.73 5.53
N ALA A 7 -7.51 11.95 4.29
CA ALA A 7 -8.70 11.31 3.69
C ALA A 7 -8.54 9.78 3.56
N LEU A 8 -7.31 9.30 3.58
CA LEU A 8 -6.96 7.88 3.57
C LEU A 8 -6.75 7.28 4.98
N GLY A 9 -7.14 8.03 6.02
CA GLY A 9 -7.00 7.59 7.41
C GLY A 9 -5.57 7.58 7.93
N LEU A 10 -4.66 8.29 7.27
CA LEU A 10 -3.25 8.36 7.64
C LEU A 10 -2.90 9.73 8.21
N MET A 11 -1.97 9.75 9.15
CA MET A 11 -1.42 10.96 9.76
C MET A 11 0.10 10.89 9.74
N ALA A 12 0.72 11.89 9.14
CA ALA A 12 2.18 11.98 9.13
C ALA A 12 2.73 12.47 10.46
N ALA A 13 3.84 11.90 10.92
CA ALA A 13 4.51 12.28 12.15
C ALA A 13 5.02 13.73 12.12
N ASN A 14 5.35 14.25 10.94
CA ASN A 14 5.76 15.64 10.74
C ASN A 14 4.59 16.60 10.48
N GLY A 15 3.34 16.15 10.61
CA GLY A 15 2.13 16.95 10.42
C GLY A 15 1.81 17.29 8.95
N ALA A 16 2.60 16.82 7.99
CA ALA A 16 2.34 17.04 6.57
C ALA A 16 1.09 16.27 6.10
N ASN A 17 0.33 16.85 5.20
CA ASN A 17 -0.87 16.25 4.63
C ASN A 17 -0.90 16.40 3.11
N PRO A 18 0.05 15.76 2.38
CA PRO A 18 0.11 15.87 0.94
C PRO A 18 -1.09 15.23 0.26
N GLU A 19 -1.38 15.72 -0.94
CA GLU A 19 -2.27 15.04 -1.87
C GLU A 19 -1.54 13.88 -2.56
N LEU A 20 -2.19 12.73 -2.60
CA LEU A 20 -1.66 11.50 -3.17
C LEU A 20 -2.36 11.21 -4.50
N SER A 21 -1.57 10.85 -5.51
CA SER A 21 -2.06 10.42 -6.83
C SER A 21 -2.02 8.91 -7.02
N GLY A 22 -1.47 8.17 -6.07
CA GLY A 22 -1.39 6.70 -6.10
C GLY A 22 -0.73 6.11 -4.86
N ILE A 23 -0.74 4.78 -4.79
CA ILE A 23 -0.12 3.98 -3.73
C ILE A 23 0.74 2.91 -4.40
N ALA A 24 1.97 2.71 -3.95
CA ALA A 24 2.85 1.65 -4.41
C ALA A 24 3.50 0.92 -3.24
N VAL A 25 3.70 -0.37 -3.39
CA VAL A 25 4.48 -1.26 -2.49
C VAL A 25 5.82 -1.67 -3.12
N ASP A 26 5.94 -1.54 -4.42
CA ASP A 26 7.18 -1.72 -5.17
C ASP A 26 7.74 -0.34 -5.53
N SER A 27 8.98 -0.07 -5.12
CA SER A 27 9.61 1.24 -5.38
C SER A 27 9.73 1.56 -6.87
N ARG A 28 9.81 0.54 -7.73
CA ARG A 28 9.90 0.68 -9.19
C ARG A 28 8.60 1.16 -9.84
N GLU A 29 7.47 0.98 -9.16
CA GLU A 29 6.14 1.40 -9.62
C GLU A 29 5.75 2.80 -9.13
N VAL A 30 6.57 3.39 -8.28
CA VAL A 30 6.34 4.74 -7.75
C VAL A 30 6.35 5.77 -8.87
N ARG A 31 5.42 6.70 -8.78
CA ARG A 31 5.33 7.88 -9.65
C ARG A 31 5.15 9.13 -8.81
N LYS A 32 5.26 10.28 -9.44
CA LYS A 32 5.11 11.58 -8.77
C LYS A 32 3.77 11.67 -8.02
N GLY A 33 3.84 12.04 -6.75
CA GLY A 33 2.68 12.19 -5.88
C GLY A 33 2.22 10.88 -5.22
N PHE A 34 3.00 9.79 -5.28
CA PHE A 34 2.61 8.51 -4.67
C PHE A 34 2.93 8.44 -3.17
N LEU A 35 2.14 7.64 -2.49
CA LEU A 35 2.50 7.03 -1.21
C LEU A 35 3.30 5.75 -1.50
N PHE A 36 4.51 5.67 -0.97
CA PHE A 36 5.28 4.43 -0.98
C PHE A 36 5.14 3.70 0.35
N ALA A 37 4.70 2.45 0.31
CA ALA A 37 4.54 1.59 1.48
C ALA A 37 5.80 0.75 1.69
N ALA A 38 6.72 1.25 2.52
CA ALA A 38 7.99 0.61 2.85
C ALA A 38 7.79 -0.44 3.97
N MET A 39 7.37 -1.64 3.59
CA MET A 39 6.97 -2.70 4.52
C MET A 39 8.16 -3.48 5.07
N PRO A 40 8.09 -3.95 6.34
CA PRO A 40 9.05 -4.91 6.86
C PRO A 40 9.01 -6.20 6.04
N GLY A 41 10.16 -6.66 5.58
CA GLY A 41 10.34 -7.89 4.80
C GLY A 41 11.13 -8.94 5.57
N VAL A 42 11.10 -10.19 5.08
CA VAL A 42 11.85 -11.30 5.71
C VAL A 42 13.36 -11.17 5.52
N LYS A 43 13.80 -10.70 4.36
CA LYS A 43 15.24 -10.58 4.03
C LYS A 43 15.74 -9.14 4.07
N VAL A 44 14.91 -8.21 3.62
CA VAL A 44 15.26 -6.79 3.50
C VAL A 44 14.04 -5.97 3.90
N HIS A 45 14.26 -4.93 4.69
CA HIS A 45 13.22 -3.96 5.01
C HIS A 45 12.96 -3.07 3.80
N GLY A 46 11.69 -2.79 3.51
CA GLY A 46 11.27 -1.91 2.41
C GLY A 46 11.84 -0.49 2.51
N ALA A 47 12.26 -0.06 3.70
CA ALA A 47 12.95 1.21 3.93
C ALA A 47 14.23 1.37 3.10
N SER A 48 14.92 0.27 2.76
CA SER A 48 16.09 0.29 1.88
C SER A 48 15.79 0.83 0.48
N PHE A 49 14.53 0.89 0.08
CA PHE A 49 14.08 1.39 -1.22
C PHE A 49 13.45 2.79 -1.15
N VAL A 50 13.41 3.42 0.03
CA VAL A 50 12.80 4.74 0.23
C VAL A 50 13.48 5.80 -0.61
N LYS A 51 14.83 5.79 -0.68
CA LYS A 51 15.57 6.71 -1.53
C LYS A 51 15.10 6.66 -2.98
N THR A 52 15.05 5.46 -3.56
CA THR A 52 14.57 5.26 -4.94
C THR A 52 13.13 5.74 -5.12
N ALA A 53 12.26 5.44 -4.16
CA ALA A 53 10.87 5.90 -4.21
C ALA A 53 10.74 7.42 -4.19
N LEU A 54 11.53 8.09 -3.34
CA LEU A 54 11.56 9.56 -3.25
C LEU A 54 12.11 10.20 -4.53
N GLU A 55 13.19 9.64 -5.10
CA GLU A 55 13.74 10.07 -6.38
C GLU A 55 12.74 9.94 -7.53
N LEU A 56 11.87 8.93 -7.51
CA LEU A 56 10.78 8.74 -8.47
C LEU A 56 9.55 9.60 -8.18
N GLY A 57 9.55 10.36 -7.08
CA GLY A 57 8.57 11.38 -6.77
C GLY A 57 7.51 10.96 -5.76
N ALA A 58 7.78 9.96 -4.90
CA ALA A 58 6.95 9.72 -3.72
C ALA A 58 6.92 10.98 -2.83
N VAL A 59 5.75 11.30 -2.31
CA VAL A 59 5.54 12.46 -1.42
C VAL A 59 5.20 12.03 0.00
N ALA A 60 4.93 10.74 0.21
CA ALA A 60 4.66 10.16 1.51
C ALA A 60 5.22 8.74 1.61
N ILE A 61 5.68 8.38 2.80
CA ILE A 61 6.18 7.05 3.13
C ILE A 61 5.34 6.49 4.28
N LEU A 62 4.84 5.26 4.11
CA LEU A 62 4.20 4.48 5.19
C LEU A 62 5.14 3.36 5.60
N THR A 63 5.49 3.30 6.87
CA THR A 63 6.42 2.30 7.40
C THR A 63 6.20 2.08 8.90
N ASP A 64 7.02 1.24 9.53
CA ASP A 64 7.12 1.10 10.98
C ASP A 64 8.23 2.00 11.57
N ALA A 65 8.43 1.91 12.88
CA ALA A 65 9.44 2.72 13.56
C ALA A 65 10.87 2.39 13.11
N GLU A 66 11.16 1.10 12.83
CA GLU A 66 12.46 0.68 12.31
C GLU A 66 12.72 1.26 10.92
N GLY A 67 11.75 1.16 10.03
CA GLY A 67 11.85 1.71 8.68
C GLY A 67 11.98 3.22 8.66
N ALA A 68 11.28 3.92 9.54
CA ALA A 68 11.41 5.37 9.69
C ALA A 68 12.81 5.79 10.17
N ALA A 69 13.40 5.03 11.09
CA ALA A 69 14.76 5.26 11.55
C ALA A 69 15.79 4.98 10.45
N LEU A 70 15.64 3.86 9.72
CA LEU A 70 16.54 3.46 8.63
C LEU A 70 16.58 4.46 7.47
N ALA A 71 15.47 5.11 7.16
CA ALA A 71 15.33 6.05 6.04
C ALA A 71 15.21 7.52 6.48
N SER A 72 15.60 7.84 7.72
CA SER A 72 15.36 9.17 8.31
C SER A 72 16.05 10.30 7.54
N GLU A 73 17.27 10.07 7.06
CA GLU A 73 18.02 11.07 6.29
C GLU A 73 17.37 11.36 4.94
N GLU A 74 16.97 10.32 4.22
CA GLU A 74 16.30 10.44 2.92
C GLU A 74 14.94 11.12 3.06
N ILE A 75 14.14 10.71 4.04
CA ILE A 75 12.82 11.30 4.30
C ILE A 75 12.96 12.79 4.61
N SER A 76 13.91 13.15 5.48
CA SER A 76 14.16 14.55 5.84
C SER A 76 14.71 15.35 4.67
N GLY A 77 15.63 14.76 3.90
CA GLY A 77 16.26 15.43 2.75
C GLY A 77 15.26 15.78 1.63
N PHE A 78 14.27 14.94 1.41
CA PHE A 78 13.21 15.18 0.41
C PHE A 78 11.99 15.92 0.98
N GLY A 79 11.89 16.10 2.30
CA GLY A 79 10.74 16.73 2.95
C GLY A 79 9.44 15.92 2.82
N ALA A 80 9.54 14.62 2.68
CA ALA A 80 8.39 13.73 2.50
C ALA A 80 7.59 13.57 3.80
N ALA A 81 6.29 13.36 3.68
CA ALA A 81 5.46 12.97 4.80
C ALA A 81 5.82 11.54 5.25
N VAL A 82 6.00 11.32 6.55
CA VAL A 82 6.24 9.98 7.09
C VAL A 82 5.11 9.55 8.00
N VAL A 83 4.51 8.43 7.68
CA VAL A 83 3.47 7.76 8.49
C VAL A 83 4.09 6.55 9.15
N ILE A 84 4.14 6.56 10.47
CA ILE A 84 4.71 5.50 11.28
C ILE A 84 3.56 4.70 11.91
N SER A 85 3.56 3.40 11.71
CA SER A 85 2.53 2.50 12.24
C SER A 85 3.18 1.24 12.82
N ASP A 86 2.70 0.81 13.98
CA ASP A 86 3.10 -0.48 14.57
C ASP A 86 2.60 -1.68 13.74
N LYS A 87 1.58 -1.44 12.90
CA LYS A 87 0.98 -2.44 12.00
C LYS A 87 0.89 -1.89 10.57
N PRO A 88 2.03 -1.67 9.89
CA PRO A 88 2.02 -0.96 8.61
C PRO A 88 1.26 -1.70 7.51
N ARG A 89 1.21 -3.05 7.55
CA ARG A 89 0.41 -3.85 6.59
C ARG A 89 -1.10 -3.64 6.78
N GLU A 90 -1.56 -3.54 8.03
CA GLU A 90 -2.97 -3.27 8.34
C GLU A 90 -3.33 -1.82 7.94
N ALA A 91 -2.46 -0.87 8.23
CA ALA A 91 -2.62 0.52 7.81
C ALA A 91 -2.72 0.62 6.28
N LEU A 92 -1.83 -0.06 5.53
CA LEU A 92 -1.86 -0.12 4.07
C LEU A 92 -3.17 -0.72 3.55
N SER A 93 -3.65 -1.82 4.15
CA SER A 93 -4.90 -2.46 3.74
C SER A 93 -6.10 -1.51 3.89
N ARG A 94 -6.19 -0.80 5.01
CA ARG A 94 -7.25 0.21 5.25
C ARG A 94 -7.12 1.37 4.26
N THR A 95 -5.92 1.85 4.04
CA THR A 95 -5.63 2.91 3.08
C THR A 95 -6.04 2.53 1.66
N ALA A 96 -5.72 1.30 1.24
CA ALA A 96 -6.15 0.78 -0.07
C ALA A 96 -7.66 0.69 -0.19
N ALA A 97 -8.36 0.23 0.86
CA ALA A 97 -9.82 0.20 0.88
C ALA A 97 -10.43 1.60 0.71
N LEU A 98 -9.90 2.60 1.40
CA LEU A 98 -10.34 3.99 1.26
C LEU A 98 -9.94 4.59 -0.09
N TRP A 99 -8.81 4.17 -0.66
CA TRP A 99 -8.36 4.61 -1.98
C TRP A 99 -9.30 4.16 -3.07
N PHE A 100 -9.59 2.86 -3.14
CA PHE A 100 -10.46 2.28 -4.16
C PHE A 100 -11.96 2.53 -3.90
N GLY A 101 -12.36 2.79 -2.67
CA GLY A 101 -13.74 3.11 -2.28
C GLY A 101 -14.62 1.86 -2.22
N ALA A 102 -15.45 1.65 -3.24
CA ALA A 102 -16.40 0.53 -3.24
C ALA A 102 -15.69 -0.82 -3.11
N GLN A 103 -16.16 -1.64 -2.18
CA GLN A 103 -15.68 -3.00 -1.97
C GLN A 103 -16.70 -4.02 -2.48
N PRO A 104 -16.27 -5.20 -2.93
CA PRO A 104 -17.19 -6.28 -3.31
C PRO A 104 -18.13 -6.64 -2.14
N ARG A 105 -19.39 -6.89 -2.44
CA ARG A 105 -20.36 -7.32 -1.42
C ARG A 105 -20.02 -8.67 -0.82
N VAL A 106 -19.38 -9.54 -1.60
CA VAL A 106 -18.92 -10.87 -1.19
C VAL A 106 -17.43 -10.98 -1.55
N MET A 107 -16.62 -11.33 -0.57
CA MET A 107 -15.22 -11.64 -0.74
C MET A 107 -14.92 -13.04 -0.22
N THR A 108 -14.22 -13.83 -1.03
CA THR A 108 -13.79 -15.18 -0.66
C THR A 108 -12.27 -15.26 -0.70
N ALA A 109 -11.67 -15.75 0.37
CA ALA A 109 -10.22 -15.98 0.45
C ALA A 109 -9.93 -17.48 0.35
N VAL A 110 -8.93 -17.82 -0.46
CA VAL A 110 -8.42 -19.19 -0.59
C VAL A 110 -7.00 -19.25 -0.04
N THR A 111 -6.79 -20.12 0.93
CA THR A 111 -5.47 -20.34 1.54
C THR A 111 -5.04 -21.80 1.40
N GLY A 112 -3.74 -22.06 1.51
CA GLY A 112 -3.15 -23.40 1.40
C GLY A 112 -1.78 -23.38 0.75
N THR A 113 -1.08 -24.52 0.79
CA THR A 113 0.25 -24.68 0.18
C THR A 113 0.17 -24.86 -1.33
N ASN A 114 -0.84 -25.58 -1.82
CA ASN A 114 -1.06 -25.88 -3.25
C ASN A 114 -2.52 -25.62 -3.65
N GLY A 115 -2.76 -25.43 -4.94
CA GLY A 115 -4.10 -25.36 -5.53
C GLY A 115 -4.87 -24.05 -5.31
N LYS A 116 -4.29 -23.04 -4.64
CA LYS A 116 -4.97 -21.75 -4.37
C LYS A 116 -5.50 -21.08 -5.64
N THR A 117 -4.65 -20.95 -6.64
CA THR A 117 -5.02 -20.33 -7.92
C THR A 117 -6.09 -21.14 -8.65
N SER A 118 -5.98 -22.47 -8.66
CA SER A 118 -6.97 -23.34 -9.31
C SER A 118 -8.34 -23.20 -8.66
N VAL A 119 -8.40 -23.22 -7.32
CA VAL A 119 -9.67 -23.09 -6.57
C VAL A 119 -10.28 -21.71 -6.80
N SER A 120 -9.51 -20.64 -6.72
CA SER A 120 -10.03 -19.29 -6.96
C SER A 120 -10.56 -19.12 -8.39
N THR A 121 -9.87 -19.72 -9.38
CA THR A 121 -10.30 -19.71 -10.77
C THR A 121 -11.61 -20.47 -10.94
N PHE A 122 -11.75 -21.65 -10.34
CA PHE A 122 -13.01 -22.43 -10.42
C PHE A 122 -14.17 -21.70 -9.73
N VAL A 123 -13.95 -21.10 -8.57
CA VAL A 123 -14.99 -20.30 -7.89
C VAL A 123 -15.43 -19.13 -8.79
N ARG A 124 -14.49 -18.43 -9.41
CA ARG A 124 -14.80 -17.34 -10.35
C ARG A 124 -15.62 -17.85 -11.54
N GLN A 125 -15.25 -19.00 -12.12
CA GLN A 125 -15.98 -19.59 -13.24
C GLN A 125 -17.42 -19.97 -12.85
N ILE A 126 -17.60 -20.61 -11.69
CA ILE A 126 -18.93 -20.97 -11.18
C ILE A 126 -19.80 -19.71 -11.00
N TRP A 127 -19.23 -18.67 -10.42
CA TRP A 127 -19.97 -17.41 -10.23
C TRP A 127 -20.32 -16.74 -11.56
N ALA A 128 -19.44 -16.82 -12.56
CA ALA A 128 -19.73 -16.31 -13.90
C ALA A 128 -20.88 -17.08 -14.57
N GLU A 129 -20.92 -18.41 -14.43
CA GLU A 129 -22.06 -19.24 -14.92
C GLU A 129 -23.37 -18.91 -14.20
N LEU A 130 -23.32 -18.42 -12.97
CA LEU A 130 -24.48 -17.93 -12.22
C LEU A 130 -24.81 -16.46 -12.51
N GLU A 131 -24.22 -15.88 -13.55
CA GLU A 131 -24.38 -14.47 -13.95
C GLU A 131 -23.96 -13.47 -12.87
N LEU A 132 -23.08 -13.88 -11.95
CA LEU A 132 -22.49 -13.02 -10.92
C LEU A 132 -21.18 -12.44 -11.42
N ALA A 133 -21.03 -11.12 -11.37
CA ALA A 133 -19.75 -10.47 -11.68
C ALA A 133 -18.68 -10.90 -10.67
N ALA A 134 -17.63 -11.55 -11.16
CA ALA A 134 -16.54 -12.07 -10.32
C ALA A 134 -15.18 -11.83 -10.95
N VAL A 135 -14.21 -11.47 -10.09
CA VAL A 135 -12.80 -11.30 -10.43
C VAL A 135 -11.93 -12.09 -9.46
N ASN A 136 -10.72 -12.46 -9.84
CA ASN A 136 -9.71 -13.09 -8.99
C ASN A 136 -8.32 -12.51 -9.26
#